data_b836a7f09c1fc0072a089b5eff69a783
#
_entry.id   b836a7f09c1fc0072a089b5eff69a783
#
_cell.length_a   1.000
_cell.length_b   1.000
_cell.length_c   1.000
_cell.angle_alpha   90.00
_cell.angle_beta   90.00
_cell.angle_gamma   90.00
#
_symmetry.space_group_name_H-M   'P 1'
#
loop_
_entity.id
_entity.type
_entity.pdbx_description
1 polymer ?
#
loop_
_entity_poly.entity_id
_entity_poly.type
_entity_poly.pdbx_seq_one_letter_code
_entity_poly.pdbx_strand_id
1 'polypeptide(L)'
;TYGLMIPSTGYPYWMFQALAIQNGKEVMSKDGLTTYFDDETVIETLEFWQSLSGEHGIMPDGTVEWGTLRQAFLEGQTAMMWHSTGNLTTVKNNASFDFGVAELPGNVRLGSPTGGGNFYMFKDTTDEERAAALKLMQFMTSPEQAAAWSIGTGYMGVSPAAYETEALKAYVADFPPALVARNQLENAVAEFSTFETARVRDGLNNAIQSALTGSKTAAEALGEAQAAAERLLAAYQ
;
A
#
# COMPACT_ATOMS: atom_id res chain seq x y z
N THR A 1 7.40 16.26 17.61
CA THR A 1 7.33 14.84 17.16
C THR A 1 5.89 14.41 17.15
N TYR A 2 5.44 13.84 16.04
CA TYR A 2 4.11 13.28 15.91
C TYR A 2 4.09 11.82 16.39
N GLY A 3 2.91 11.33 16.79
CA GLY A 3 2.75 9.93 17.20
C GLY A 3 2.76 8.98 16.00
N LEU A 4 2.11 9.38 14.91
CA LEU A 4 1.97 8.60 13.68
C LEU A 4 1.99 9.52 12.46
N MET A 5 2.52 9.03 11.34
CA MET A 5 2.29 9.63 10.03
C MET A 5 1.88 8.56 9.02
N ILE A 6 0.82 8.86 8.26
CA ILE A 6 0.32 8.05 7.13
C ILE A 6 0.41 8.92 5.88
N PRO A 7 1.05 8.48 4.79
CA PRO A 7 1.19 9.31 3.60
C PRO A 7 -0.15 9.44 2.88
N SER A 8 -0.49 10.68 2.55
CA SER A 8 -1.72 11.06 1.85
C SER A 8 -1.50 11.67 0.47
N THR A 9 -0.24 11.62 -0.03
CA THR A 9 0.11 11.87 -1.43
C THR A 9 0.77 10.62 -2.03
N GLY A 10 1.00 10.62 -3.33
CA GLY A 10 1.57 9.48 -4.05
C GLY A 10 0.60 8.32 -4.19
N TYR A 11 0.35 7.60 -3.10
CA TYR A 11 -0.54 6.42 -3.08
C TYR A 11 -1.57 6.48 -1.93
N PRO A 12 -2.35 7.56 -1.75
CA PRO A 12 -3.27 7.67 -0.63
C PRO A 12 -4.36 6.59 -0.66
N TYR A 13 -4.84 6.19 -1.84
CA TYR A 13 -5.79 5.10 -2.00
C TYR A 13 -5.31 3.79 -1.35
N TRP A 14 -4.00 3.50 -1.39
CA TRP A 14 -3.42 2.29 -0.80
C TRP A 14 -3.54 2.30 0.73
N MET A 15 -3.16 3.42 1.35
CA MET A 15 -3.27 3.59 2.79
C MET A 15 -4.73 3.59 3.24
N PHE A 16 -5.60 4.25 2.48
CA PHE A 16 -7.03 4.29 2.73
C PHE A 16 -7.67 2.91 2.60
N GLN A 17 -7.31 2.14 1.58
CA GLN A 17 -7.78 0.76 1.42
C GLN A 17 -7.40 -0.10 2.62
N ALA A 18 -6.19 0.04 3.18
CA ALA A 18 -5.79 -0.68 4.39
C ALA A 18 -6.73 -0.36 5.56
N LEU A 19 -6.99 0.92 5.81
CA LEU A 19 -7.90 1.37 6.87
C LEU A 19 -9.33 0.85 6.66
N ALA A 20 -9.85 0.92 5.43
CA ALA A 20 -11.20 0.45 5.13
C ALA A 20 -11.35 -1.07 5.34
N ILE A 21 -10.36 -1.87 4.89
CA ILE A 21 -10.34 -3.32 5.14
C ILE A 21 -10.35 -3.61 6.63
N GLN A 22 -9.54 -2.90 7.40
CA GLN A 22 -9.45 -3.06 8.86
C GLN A 22 -10.76 -2.68 9.56
N ASN A 23 -11.50 -1.71 9.01
CA ASN A 23 -12.85 -1.35 9.46
C ASN A 23 -13.95 -2.30 8.96
N GLY A 24 -13.58 -3.35 8.22
CA GLY A 24 -14.47 -4.43 7.81
C GLY A 24 -15.06 -4.30 6.42
N LYS A 25 -14.68 -3.28 5.63
CA LYS A 25 -15.25 -3.04 4.30
C LYS A 25 -14.20 -3.00 3.20
N GLU A 26 -14.46 -3.72 2.11
CA GLU A 26 -13.73 -3.55 0.85
C GLU A 26 -14.20 -2.27 0.15
N VAL A 27 -13.29 -1.59 -0.55
CA VAL A 27 -13.61 -0.36 -1.30
C VAL A 27 -14.06 -0.62 -2.73
N MET A 28 -13.98 -1.88 -3.18
CA MET A 28 -14.41 -2.31 -4.50
C MET A 28 -14.90 -3.76 -4.48
N SER A 29 -15.67 -4.16 -5.50
CA SER A 29 -16.01 -5.55 -5.78
C SER A 29 -14.81 -6.34 -6.34
N LYS A 30 -14.84 -7.66 -6.17
CA LYS A 30 -13.75 -8.55 -6.64
C LYS A 30 -13.56 -8.55 -8.15
N ASP A 31 -14.61 -8.26 -8.91
CA ASP A 31 -14.58 -8.18 -10.38
C ASP A 31 -14.14 -6.79 -10.88
N GLY A 32 -13.96 -5.82 -9.99
CA GLY A 32 -13.55 -4.46 -10.33
C GLY A 32 -14.61 -3.62 -11.04
N LEU A 33 -15.88 -4.04 -11.01
CA LEU A 33 -16.99 -3.38 -11.69
C LEU A 33 -17.80 -2.43 -10.78
N THR A 34 -17.61 -2.53 -9.47
CA THR A 34 -18.36 -1.74 -8.49
C THR A 34 -17.40 -1.16 -7.45
N THR A 35 -17.61 0.09 -7.06
CA THR A 35 -16.95 0.73 -5.93
C THR A 35 -17.93 0.92 -4.79
N TYR A 36 -17.42 1.10 -3.58
CA TYR A 36 -18.19 1.26 -2.34
C TYR A 36 -17.71 2.50 -1.56
N PHE A 37 -17.35 3.58 -2.25
CA PHE A 37 -16.76 4.74 -1.60
C PHE A 37 -17.74 5.47 -0.68
N ASP A 38 -19.04 5.49 -1.02
CA ASP A 38 -20.11 6.12 -0.25
C ASP A 38 -20.77 5.18 0.79
N ASP A 39 -20.23 3.97 0.99
CA ASP A 39 -20.65 3.11 2.09
C ASP A 39 -20.32 3.76 3.44
N GLU A 40 -21.24 3.69 4.40
CA GLU A 40 -21.10 4.33 5.71
C GLU A 40 -19.79 3.94 6.42
N THR A 41 -19.41 2.65 6.38
CA THR A 41 -18.15 2.16 6.95
C THR A 41 -16.91 2.75 6.27
N VAL A 42 -16.97 3.01 4.96
CA VAL A 42 -15.88 3.62 4.20
C VAL A 42 -15.77 5.12 4.53
N ILE A 43 -16.92 5.80 4.69
CA ILE A 43 -16.98 7.20 5.13
C ILE A 43 -16.39 7.33 6.54
N GLU A 44 -16.84 6.52 7.51
CA GLU A 44 -16.30 6.47 8.88
C GLU A 44 -14.77 6.25 8.89
N THR A 45 -14.27 5.44 7.95
CA THR A 45 -12.83 5.20 7.82
C THR A 45 -12.07 6.47 7.45
N LEU A 46 -12.61 7.30 6.58
CA LEU A 46 -11.97 8.57 6.21
C LEU A 46 -12.08 9.60 7.34
N GLU A 47 -13.20 9.63 8.04
CA GLU A 47 -13.39 10.45 9.24
C GLU A 47 -12.40 10.05 10.35
N PHE A 48 -12.18 8.76 10.55
CA PHE A 48 -11.14 8.28 11.46
C PHE A 48 -9.75 8.80 11.04
N TRP A 49 -9.38 8.72 9.76
CA TRP A 49 -8.10 9.25 9.31
C TRP A 49 -7.99 10.76 9.55
N GLN A 50 -9.05 11.55 9.30
CA GLN A 50 -9.11 12.97 9.62
C GLN A 50 -8.94 13.23 11.13
N SER A 51 -9.55 12.40 11.99
CA SER A 51 -9.49 12.59 13.44
C SER A 51 -8.07 12.48 14.01
N LEU A 52 -7.17 11.75 13.32
CA LEU A 52 -5.78 11.59 13.77
C LEU A 52 -5.01 12.92 13.83
N SER A 53 -5.31 13.85 12.92
CA SER A 53 -4.74 15.22 12.99
C SER A 53 -5.63 16.18 13.77
N GLY A 54 -6.93 16.18 13.53
CA GLY A 54 -7.89 17.10 14.12
C GLY A 54 -8.12 16.85 15.63
N GLU A 55 -8.89 15.82 15.95
CA GLU A 55 -9.32 15.53 17.33
C GLU A 55 -8.16 15.05 18.21
N HIS A 56 -7.35 14.14 17.67
CA HIS A 56 -6.32 13.47 18.45
C HIS A 56 -4.96 14.18 18.41
N GLY A 57 -4.70 15.03 17.41
CA GLY A 57 -3.46 15.80 17.29
C GLY A 57 -2.19 14.93 17.18
N ILE A 58 -2.31 13.67 16.77
CA ILE A 58 -1.17 12.72 16.68
C ILE A 58 -0.51 12.70 15.31
N MET A 59 -1.17 13.26 14.29
CA MET A 59 -0.64 13.48 12.95
C MET A 59 -0.55 14.97 12.61
N PRO A 60 0.30 15.38 11.65
CA PRO A 60 0.26 16.75 11.14
C PRO A 60 -1.05 17.04 10.41
N ASP A 61 -1.47 18.31 10.44
CA ASP A 61 -2.59 18.77 9.61
C ASP A 61 -2.25 18.74 8.12
N GLY A 62 -3.26 18.54 7.29
CA GLY A 62 -3.12 18.56 5.83
C GLY A 62 -2.56 17.25 5.27
N THR A 63 -1.69 17.37 4.25
CA THR A 63 -1.16 16.22 3.53
C THR A 63 0.23 15.82 4.02
N VAL A 64 0.49 14.51 4.04
CA VAL A 64 1.79 13.91 4.33
C VAL A 64 2.37 13.34 3.03
N GLU A 65 3.56 13.82 2.67
CA GLU A 65 4.21 13.43 1.42
C GLU A 65 4.80 12.02 1.48
N TRP A 66 4.44 11.17 0.51
CA TRP A 66 4.97 9.82 0.37
C TRP A 66 6.51 9.79 0.31
N GLY A 67 7.10 10.67 -0.51
CA GLY A 67 8.53 10.65 -0.78
C GLY A 67 9.40 11.05 0.40
N THR A 68 8.89 11.89 1.31
CA THR A 68 9.64 12.46 2.43
C THR A 68 9.33 11.82 3.77
N LEU A 69 8.26 11.04 3.88
CA LEU A 69 7.85 10.44 5.17
C LEU A 69 8.94 9.56 5.79
N ARG A 70 9.63 8.74 4.98
CA ARG A 70 10.75 7.93 5.47
C ARG A 70 11.84 8.79 6.10
N GLN A 71 12.17 9.93 5.50
CA GLN A 71 13.15 10.84 6.05
C GLN A 71 12.67 11.45 7.37
N ALA A 72 11.40 11.85 7.45
CA ALA A 72 10.79 12.35 8.69
C ALA A 72 10.87 11.32 9.83
N PHE A 73 10.68 10.02 9.54
CA PHE A 73 10.87 8.96 10.53
C PHE A 73 12.34 8.84 10.96
N LEU A 74 13.29 8.82 10.02
CA LEU A 74 14.72 8.73 10.31
C LEU A 74 15.24 9.94 11.14
N GLU A 75 14.62 11.09 10.99
CA GLU A 75 14.92 12.32 11.75
C GLU A 75 14.16 12.43 13.09
N GLY A 76 13.37 11.41 13.46
CA GLY A 76 12.61 11.39 14.70
C GLY A 76 11.44 12.38 14.75
N GLN A 77 10.94 12.83 13.59
CA GLN A 77 9.79 13.73 13.50
C GLN A 77 8.47 13.00 13.76
N THR A 78 8.43 11.68 13.61
CA THR A 78 7.30 10.82 13.96
C THR A 78 7.77 9.57 14.69
N ALA A 79 7.00 9.12 15.68
CA ALA A 79 7.27 7.88 16.41
C ALA A 79 6.92 6.63 15.60
N MET A 80 5.90 6.71 14.76
CA MET A 80 5.45 5.63 13.88
C MET A 80 5.21 6.15 12.46
N MET A 81 5.47 5.32 11.48
CA MET A 81 5.05 5.58 10.10
C MET A 81 4.36 4.36 9.50
N TRP A 82 3.28 4.56 8.78
CA TRP A 82 2.77 3.57 7.84
C TRP A 82 3.39 3.84 6.49
N HIS A 83 3.98 2.81 5.91
CA HIS A 83 4.60 2.97 4.61
C HIS A 83 4.75 1.62 3.90
N SER A 84 5.12 1.67 2.62
CA SER A 84 5.49 0.48 1.87
C SER A 84 6.68 -0.23 2.51
N THR A 85 6.63 -1.56 2.52
CA THR A 85 7.73 -2.42 2.97
C THR A 85 9.04 -2.19 2.19
N GLY A 86 8.96 -1.65 0.96
CA GLY A 86 10.12 -1.23 0.16
C GLY A 86 11.01 -0.15 0.79
N ASN A 87 10.61 0.41 1.95
CA ASN A 87 11.44 1.31 2.72
C ASN A 87 12.26 0.61 3.81
N LEU A 88 11.96 -0.66 4.13
CA LEU A 88 12.47 -1.32 5.32
C LEU A 88 14.00 -1.43 5.34
N THR A 89 14.62 -1.84 4.23
CA THR A 89 16.08 -1.94 4.15
C THR A 89 16.74 -0.56 4.26
N THR A 90 16.14 0.49 3.69
CA THR A 90 16.67 1.84 3.85
C THR A 90 16.57 2.31 5.30
N VAL A 91 15.47 2.01 5.99
CA VAL A 91 15.32 2.33 7.43
C VAL A 91 16.35 1.55 8.24
N LYS A 92 16.47 0.23 8.03
CA LYS A 92 17.48 -0.62 8.70
C LYS A 92 18.89 -0.02 8.60
N ASN A 93 19.25 0.45 7.42
CA ASN A 93 20.62 0.90 7.14
C ASN A 93 20.92 2.33 7.61
N ASN A 94 19.88 3.17 7.87
CA ASN A 94 20.07 4.59 8.15
C ASN A 94 19.48 5.05 9.49
N ALA A 95 18.69 4.25 10.19
CA ALA A 95 18.19 4.63 11.50
C ALA A 95 19.35 4.68 12.50
N SER A 96 19.43 5.80 13.24
CA SER A 96 20.38 5.99 14.33
C SER A 96 19.82 5.61 15.70
N PHE A 97 18.67 4.95 15.72
CA PHE A 97 17.92 4.51 16.89
C PHE A 97 17.35 3.11 16.66
N ASP A 98 17.04 2.41 17.73
CA ASP A 98 16.37 1.13 17.67
C ASP A 98 14.91 1.30 17.22
N PHE A 99 14.46 0.48 16.29
CA PHE A 99 13.09 0.49 15.79
C PHE A 99 12.52 -0.92 15.69
N GLY A 100 11.21 -1.02 15.75
CA GLY A 100 10.45 -2.24 15.50
C GLY A 100 9.63 -2.16 14.23
N VAL A 101 9.16 -3.31 13.77
CA VAL A 101 8.18 -3.44 12.69
C VAL A 101 7.02 -4.26 13.21
N ALA A 102 5.80 -3.84 12.92
CA ALA A 102 4.59 -4.53 13.31
C ALA A 102 3.67 -4.70 12.09
N GLU A 103 2.80 -5.68 12.14
CA GLU A 103 1.66 -5.76 11.25
C GLU A 103 0.76 -4.54 11.44
N LEU A 104 0.00 -4.18 10.39
CA LEU A 104 -0.98 -3.11 10.50
C LEU A 104 -2.04 -3.50 11.54
N PRO A 105 -2.46 -2.57 12.41
CA PRO A 105 -3.46 -2.84 13.43
C PRO A 105 -4.81 -3.16 12.79
N GLY A 106 -5.62 -3.97 13.44
CA GLY A 106 -7.00 -4.20 13.08
C GLY A 106 -7.96 -3.35 13.92
N ASN A 107 -9.15 -3.14 13.40
CA ASN A 107 -10.34 -2.70 14.16
C ASN A 107 -11.33 -3.86 14.19
N VAL A 108 -12.14 -4.02 13.14
CA VAL A 108 -13.07 -5.14 12.99
C VAL A 108 -12.33 -6.43 12.58
N ARG A 109 -11.30 -6.28 11.74
CA ARG A 109 -10.44 -7.38 11.31
C ARG A 109 -9.02 -6.90 11.04
N LEU A 110 -8.08 -7.83 10.93
CA LEU A 110 -6.78 -7.56 10.34
C LEU A 110 -6.93 -7.43 8.82
N GLY A 111 -6.08 -6.64 8.19
CA GLY A 111 -6.09 -6.49 6.75
C GLY A 111 -5.05 -5.52 6.22
N SER A 112 -4.58 -5.82 5.02
CA SER A 112 -3.64 -4.98 4.27
C SER A 112 -3.84 -5.20 2.79
N PRO A 113 -3.80 -4.17 1.94
CA PRO A 113 -3.69 -4.40 0.52
C PRO A 113 -2.31 -4.95 0.18
N THR A 114 -2.26 -5.85 -0.80
CA THR A 114 -1.01 -6.30 -1.41
C THR A 114 -1.09 -6.14 -2.92
N GLY A 115 -0.03 -5.62 -3.49
CA GLY A 115 0.17 -5.44 -4.92
C GLY A 115 1.64 -5.60 -5.25
N GLY A 116 2.04 -5.17 -6.44
CA GLY A 116 3.43 -5.27 -6.87
C GLY A 116 3.60 -4.98 -8.36
N GLY A 117 4.85 -5.05 -8.80
CA GLY A 117 5.17 -4.97 -10.22
C GLY A 117 5.04 -6.32 -10.92
N ASN A 118 4.59 -6.30 -12.15
CA ASN A 118 4.48 -7.49 -12.98
C ASN A 118 5.28 -7.31 -14.27
N PHE A 119 5.79 -8.40 -14.82
CA PHE A 119 6.34 -8.41 -16.16
C PHE A 119 5.24 -8.66 -17.18
N TYR A 120 5.22 -7.85 -18.23
CA TYR A 120 4.30 -8.01 -19.35
C TYR A 120 5.09 -8.21 -20.64
N MET A 121 4.60 -9.09 -21.49
CA MET A 121 5.14 -9.32 -22.83
C MET A 121 4.16 -8.75 -23.84
N PHE A 122 4.64 -7.92 -24.74
CA PHE A 122 3.80 -7.38 -25.81
C PHE A 122 3.43 -8.48 -26.81
N LYS A 123 2.23 -8.35 -27.38
CA LYS A 123 1.67 -9.33 -28.32
C LYS A 123 2.52 -9.50 -29.59
N ASP A 124 3.05 -8.39 -30.11
CA ASP A 124 3.71 -8.32 -31.41
C ASP A 124 5.24 -8.44 -31.29
N THR A 125 5.74 -9.24 -30.35
CA THR A 125 7.14 -9.61 -30.23
C THR A 125 7.49 -10.76 -31.19
N THR A 126 8.70 -10.74 -31.77
CA THR A 126 9.27 -11.86 -32.52
C THR A 126 9.52 -13.08 -31.60
N ASP A 127 9.67 -14.26 -32.16
CA ASP A 127 9.98 -15.47 -31.39
C ASP A 127 11.32 -15.36 -30.64
N GLU A 128 12.30 -14.69 -31.23
CA GLU A 128 13.62 -14.45 -30.61
C GLU A 128 13.49 -13.49 -29.41
N GLU A 129 12.77 -12.38 -29.57
CA GLU A 129 12.49 -11.43 -28.49
C GLU A 129 11.69 -12.08 -27.37
N ARG A 130 10.69 -12.90 -27.73
CA ARG A 130 9.89 -13.66 -26.77
C ARG A 130 10.74 -14.63 -25.95
N ALA A 131 11.62 -15.37 -26.61
CA ALA A 131 12.51 -16.31 -25.95
C ALA A 131 13.50 -15.57 -25.00
N ALA A 132 14.02 -14.42 -25.42
CA ALA A 132 14.90 -13.59 -24.59
C ALA A 132 14.15 -13.01 -23.37
N ALA A 133 12.94 -12.48 -23.59
CA ALA A 133 12.10 -11.94 -22.52
C ALA A 133 11.73 -13.01 -21.49
N LEU A 134 11.36 -14.22 -21.92
CA LEU A 134 11.08 -15.32 -21.01
C LEU A 134 12.29 -15.71 -20.15
N LYS A 135 13.49 -15.74 -20.73
CA LYS A 135 14.73 -15.99 -19.97
C LYS A 135 14.98 -14.90 -18.91
N LEU A 136 14.75 -13.63 -19.28
CA LEU A 136 14.86 -12.51 -18.33
C LEU A 136 13.84 -12.65 -17.20
N MET A 137 12.58 -12.91 -17.52
CA MET A 137 11.52 -13.07 -16.52
C MET A 137 11.84 -14.24 -15.58
N GLN A 138 12.25 -15.39 -16.11
CA GLN A 138 12.65 -16.54 -15.30
C GLN A 138 13.85 -16.24 -14.39
N PHE A 139 14.84 -15.50 -14.89
CA PHE A 139 15.98 -15.06 -14.09
C PHE A 139 15.53 -14.13 -12.97
N MET A 140 14.78 -13.07 -13.29
CA MET A 140 14.35 -12.05 -12.33
C MET A 140 13.40 -12.60 -11.26
N THR A 141 12.66 -13.67 -11.55
CA THR A 141 11.73 -14.32 -10.61
C THR A 141 12.28 -15.58 -9.97
N SER A 142 13.57 -15.92 -10.23
CA SER A 142 14.21 -17.05 -9.56
C SER A 142 14.28 -16.83 -8.05
N PRO A 143 14.32 -17.89 -7.24
CA PRO A 143 14.42 -17.79 -5.78
C PRO A 143 15.57 -16.89 -5.30
N GLU A 144 16.73 -17.00 -5.94
CA GLU A 144 17.92 -16.24 -5.58
C GLU A 144 17.75 -14.74 -5.88
N GLN A 145 17.16 -14.40 -7.03
CA GLN A 145 16.91 -12.99 -7.39
C GLN A 145 15.78 -12.40 -6.53
N ALA A 146 14.72 -13.16 -6.26
CA ALA A 146 13.65 -12.75 -5.36
C ALA A 146 14.18 -12.52 -3.93
N ALA A 147 15.09 -13.37 -3.44
CA ALA A 147 15.75 -13.18 -2.16
C ALA A 147 16.65 -11.94 -2.15
N ALA A 148 17.48 -11.76 -3.18
CA ALA A 148 18.34 -10.57 -3.32
C ALA A 148 17.54 -9.27 -3.37
N TRP A 149 16.40 -9.25 -4.08
CA TRP A 149 15.49 -8.12 -4.13
C TRP A 149 14.89 -7.82 -2.76
N SER A 150 14.42 -8.86 -2.06
CA SER A 150 13.86 -8.72 -0.69
C SER A 150 14.90 -8.12 0.26
N ILE A 151 16.12 -8.63 0.29
CA ILE A 151 17.20 -8.12 1.13
C ILE A 151 17.57 -6.69 0.77
N GLY A 152 17.65 -6.38 -0.52
CA GLY A 152 18.09 -5.05 -1.00
C GLY A 152 17.06 -3.94 -0.79
N THR A 153 15.77 -4.28 -0.76
CA THR A 153 14.69 -3.28 -0.72
C THR A 153 13.88 -3.30 0.56
N GLY A 154 13.66 -4.50 1.14
CA GLY A 154 12.71 -4.75 2.21
C GLY A 154 11.34 -5.22 1.71
N TYR A 155 11.11 -5.30 0.41
CA TYR A 155 9.93 -5.99 -0.13
C TYR A 155 9.99 -7.47 0.24
N MET A 156 8.85 -8.08 0.45
CA MET A 156 8.81 -9.52 0.68
C MET A 156 9.19 -10.31 -0.59
N GLY A 157 9.77 -11.48 -0.41
CA GLY A 157 10.07 -12.38 -1.53
C GLY A 157 8.80 -12.84 -2.22
N VAL A 158 8.79 -12.81 -3.56
CA VAL A 158 7.60 -13.09 -4.39
C VAL A 158 7.26 -14.58 -4.49
N SER A 159 8.06 -15.46 -3.90
CA SER A 159 7.76 -16.90 -3.86
C SER A 159 8.22 -17.52 -2.54
N PRO A 160 7.57 -18.60 -2.07
CA PRO A 160 8.04 -19.35 -0.90
C PRO A 160 9.48 -19.86 -1.04
N ALA A 161 9.91 -20.24 -2.25
CA ALA A 161 11.25 -20.73 -2.52
C ALA A 161 12.36 -19.68 -2.25
N ALA A 162 12.04 -18.38 -2.34
CA ALA A 162 12.98 -17.32 -1.98
C ALA A 162 13.39 -17.40 -0.51
N TYR A 163 12.47 -17.78 0.38
CA TYR A 163 12.71 -17.92 1.83
C TYR A 163 13.50 -19.19 2.18
N GLU A 164 13.66 -20.12 1.23
CA GLU A 164 14.49 -21.31 1.40
C GLU A 164 15.95 -21.09 0.98
N THR A 165 16.26 -19.96 0.36
CA THR A 165 17.66 -19.62 0.02
C THR A 165 18.49 -19.34 1.27
N GLU A 166 19.76 -19.73 1.25
CA GLU A 166 20.68 -19.48 2.37
C GLU A 166 20.82 -17.98 2.68
N ALA A 167 20.82 -17.12 1.63
CA ALA A 167 20.97 -15.69 1.79
C ALA A 167 19.79 -15.07 2.55
N LEU A 168 18.53 -15.41 2.19
CA LEU A 168 17.36 -14.83 2.87
C LEU A 168 17.17 -15.45 4.25
N LYS A 169 17.49 -16.74 4.47
CA LYS A 169 17.49 -17.36 5.79
C LYS A 169 18.46 -16.66 6.74
N ALA A 170 19.68 -16.41 6.29
CA ALA A 170 20.68 -15.70 7.08
C ALA A 170 20.24 -14.26 7.40
N TYR A 171 19.70 -13.56 6.40
CA TYR A 171 19.19 -12.19 6.58
C TYR A 171 18.05 -12.12 7.60
N VAL A 172 17.10 -13.03 7.52
CA VAL A 172 15.96 -13.10 8.44
C VAL A 172 16.40 -13.47 9.86
N ALA A 173 17.40 -14.33 9.99
CA ALA A 173 17.96 -14.68 11.31
C ALA A 173 18.64 -13.48 11.98
N ASP A 174 19.32 -12.63 11.20
CA ASP A 174 19.94 -11.37 11.67
C ASP A 174 18.90 -10.25 11.88
N PHE A 175 17.88 -10.20 11.03
CA PHE A 175 16.85 -9.14 11.04
C PHE A 175 15.43 -9.74 10.94
N PRO A 176 14.89 -10.30 12.03
CA PRO A 176 13.54 -10.90 12.07
C PRO A 176 12.40 -9.98 11.59
N PRO A 177 12.47 -8.64 11.76
CA PRO A 177 11.43 -7.73 11.24
C PRO A 177 11.15 -7.87 9.75
N ALA A 178 12.08 -8.41 8.95
CA ALA A 178 11.88 -8.69 7.52
C ALA A 178 10.74 -9.69 7.23
N LEU A 179 10.29 -10.46 8.23
CA LEU A 179 9.20 -11.43 8.08
C LEU A 179 7.80 -10.85 8.35
N VAL A 180 7.69 -9.68 8.95
CA VAL A 180 6.40 -9.13 9.37
C VAL A 180 5.45 -8.99 8.19
N ALA A 181 5.89 -8.39 7.09
CA ALA A 181 5.07 -8.22 5.89
C ALA A 181 4.65 -9.57 5.27
N ARG A 182 5.53 -10.57 5.27
CA ARG A 182 5.20 -11.92 4.81
C ARG A 182 4.13 -12.56 5.69
N ASN A 183 4.26 -12.44 7.00
CA ASN A 183 3.30 -13.04 7.95
C ASN A 183 1.93 -12.39 7.83
N GLN A 184 1.86 -11.09 7.50
CA GLN A 184 0.61 -10.35 7.27
C GLN A 184 -0.14 -10.82 6.00
N LEU A 185 0.50 -11.57 5.09
CA LEU A 185 -0.13 -12.03 3.84
C LEU A 185 -1.40 -12.86 4.04
N GLU A 186 -1.54 -13.56 5.15
CA GLU A 186 -2.75 -14.34 5.44
C GLU A 186 -4.00 -13.45 5.55
N ASN A 187 -3.83 -12.16 5.87
CA ASN A 187 -4.87 -11.16 5.99
C ASN A 187 -4.87 -10.16 4.80
N ALA A 188 -4.09 -10.46 3.74
CA ALA A 188 -3.95 -9.55 2.62
C ALA A 188 -5.12 -9.65 1.65
N VAL A 189 -5.46 -8.53 1.05
CA VAL A 189 -6.40 -8.43 -0.07
C VAL A 189 -5.71 -7.84 -1.30
N ALA A 190 -6.30 -8.05 -2.48
CA ALA A 190 -5.77 -7.46 -3.70
C ALA A 190 -5.78 -5.91 -3.62
N GLU A 191 -4.72 -5.30 -4.14
CA GLU A 191 -4.67 -3.85 -4.36
C GLU A 191 -5.88 -3.37 -5.16
N PHE A 192 -6.36 -2.16 -4.83
CA PHE A 192 -7.45 -1.50 -5.53
C PHE A 192 -7.22 -1.50 -7.05
N SER A 193 -8.10 -2.19 -7.77
CA SER A 193 -8.03 -2.34 -9.21
C SER A 193 -9.43 -2.50 -9.80
N THR A 194 -9.88 -1.49 -10.54
CA THR A 194 -11.15 -1.48 -11.27
C THR A 194 -10.89 -1.39 -12.77
N PHE A 195 -11.90 -1.57 -13.60
CA PHE A 195 -11.84 -1.01 -14.94
C PHE A 195 -11.62 0.50 -14.83
N GLU A 196 -11.03 1.12 -15.84
CA GLU A 196 -10.64 2.54 -15.77
C GLU A 196 -9.80 2.92 -14.51
N THR A 197 -9.01 1.97 -14.00
CA THR A 197 -8.30 2.06 -12.70
C THR A 197 -7.64 3.41 -12.46
N ALA A 198 -6.94 3.97 -13.44
CA ALA A 198 -6.24 5.24 -13.26
C ALA A 198 -7.22 6.37 -12.92
N ARG A 199 -8.32 6.48 -13.68
CA ARG A 199 -9.31 7.55 -13.50
C ARG A 199 -10.13 7.40 -12.22
N VAL A 200 -10.52 6.16 -11.89
CA VAL A 200 -11.26 5.88 -10.65
C VAL A 200 -10.36 6.11 -9.43
N ARG A 201 -9.10 5.70 -9.50
CA ARG A 201 -8.09 5.93 -8.46
C ARG A 201 -7.80 7.41 -8.24
N ASP A 202 -7.67 8.19 -9.31
CA ASP A 202 -7.47 9.64 -9.22
C ASP A 202 -8.66 10.33 -8.53
N GLY A 203 -9.90 9.89 -8.83
CA GLY A 203 -11.09 10.37 -8.15
C GLY A 203 -11.05 10.09 -6.64
N LEU A 204 -10.70 8.87 -6.26
CA LEU A 204 -10.56 8.48 -4.84
C LEU A 204 -9.41 9.26 -4.15
N ASN A 205 -8.26 9.39 -4.79
CA ASN A 205 -7.13 10.15 -4.25
C ASN A 205 -7.50 11.61 -3.97
N ASN A 206 -8.20 12.25 -4.92
CA ASN A 206 -8.66 13.62 -4.76
C ASN A 206 -9.69 13.75 -3.63
N ALA A 207 -10.59 12.78 -3.48
CA ALA A 207 -11.55 12.76 -2.39
C ALA A 207 -10.86 12.67 -1.02
N ILE A 208 -9.92 11.74 -0.86
CA ILE A 208 -9.13 11.59 0.37
C ILE A 208 -8.41 12.90 0.70
N GLN A 209 -7.71 13.50 -0.26
CA GLN A 209 -6.97 14.74 -0.02
C GLN A 209 -7.90 15.93 0.29
N SER A 210 -9.06 16.03 -0.39
CA SER A 210 -10.05 17.08 -0.12
C SER A 210 -10.59 16.99 1.32
N ALA A 211 -10.83 15.78 1.81
CA ALA A 211 -11.26 15.55 3.16
C ALA A 211 -10.14 15.90 4.17
N LEU A 212 -8.93 15.34 3.99
CA LEU A 212 -7.81 15.55 4.91
C LEU A 212 -7.37 17.02 5.01
N THR A 213 -7.58 17.81 3.95
CA THR A 213 -7.31 19.28 3.96
C THR A 213 -8.49 20.11 4.46
N GLY A 214 -9.61 19.48 4.82
CA GLY A 214 -10.82 20.17 5.29
C GLY A 214 -11.60 20.92 4.21
N SER A 215 -11.28 20.67 2.92
CA SER A 215 -11.99 21.33 1.80
C SER A 215 -13.40 20.77 1.61
N LYS A 216 -13.64 19.52 2.00
CA LYS A 216 -14.93 18.82 1.98
C LYS A 216 -15.04 17.92 3.21
N THR A 217 -16.27 17.55 3.56
CA THR A 217 -16.49 16.44 4.49
C THR A 217 -16.13 15.12 3.82
N ALA A 218 -15.86 14.07 4.61
CA ALA A 218 -15.58 12.74 4.10
C ALA A 218 -16.75 12.21 3.23
N ALA A 219 -17.99 12.39 3.69
CA ALA A 219 -19.18 11.96 2.97
C ALA A 219 -19.35 12.69 1.62
N GLU A 220 -19.16 14.01 1.56
CA GLU A 220 -19.25 14.78 0.32
C GLU A 220 -18.16 14.34 -0.68
N ALA A 221 -16.91 14.24 -0.21
CA ALA A 221 -15.78 13.88 -1.06
C ALA A 221 -15.91 12.47 -1.64
N LEU A 222 -16.24 11.49 -0.79
CA LEU A 222 -16.40 10.09 -1.21
C LEU A 222 -17.66 9.87 -2.04
N GLY A 223 -18.77 10.56 -1.76
CA GLY A 223 -19.99 10.52 -2.57
C GLY A 223 -19.77 11.04 -3.99
N GLU A 224 -19.03 12.14 -4.16
CA GLU A 224 -18.65 12.64 -5.48
C GLU A 224 -17.73 11.65 -6.23
N ALA A 225 -16.76 11.04 -5.53
CA ALA A 225 -15.87 10.03 -6.11
C ALA A 225 -16.64 8.78 -6.52
N GLN A 226 -17.62 8.34 -5.72
CA GLN A 226 -18.52 7.22 -6.04
C GLN A 226 -19.29 7.49 -7.30
N ALA A 227 -19.98 8.64 -7.38
CA ALA A 227 -20.76 9.01 -8.56
C ALA A 227 -19.90 9.14 -9.84
N ALA A 228 -18.64 9.57 -9.70
CA ALA A 228 -17.70 9.61 -10.81
C ALA A 228 -17.26 8.21 -11.25
N ALA A 229 -16.96 7.32 -10.30
CA ALA A 229 -16.59 5.93 -10.55
C ALA A 229 -17.71 5.16 -11.24
N GLU A 230 -18.96 5.28 -10.79
CA GLU A 230 -20.14 4.65 -11.40
C GLU A 230 -20.30 5.05 -12.87
N ARG A 231 -20.15 6.34 -13.21
CA ARG A 231 -20.19 6.79 -14.61
C ARG A 231 -19.09 6.19 -15.47
N LEU A 232 -17.90 6.00 -14.92
CA LEU A 232 -16.78 5.38 -15.63
C LEU A 232 -16.99 3.89 -15.84
N LEU A 233 -17.51 3.21 -14.83
CA LEU A 233 -17.70 1.76 -14.84
C LEU A 233 -18.95 1.29 -15.57
N ALA A 234 -19.92 2.17 -15.80
CA ALA A 234 -21.18 1.85 -16.48
C ALA A 234 -20.98 1.22 -17.88
N ALA A 235 -19.88 1.52 -18.55
CA ALA A 235 -19.56 0.96 -19.87
C ALA A 235 -19.13 -0.52 -19.81
N TYR A 236 -18.86 -1.06 -18.62
CA TYR A 236 -18.32 -2.41 -18.39
C TYR A 236 -19.31 -3.33 -17.68
N GLN A 237 -20.45 -2.81 -17.25
CA GLN A 237 -21.57 -3.52 -16.63
C GLN A 237 -22.56 -3.95 -17.70
#